data_59cc4cc79effc633b90d09fb27a3f6cb
#
_entry.id   59cc4cc79effc633b90d09fb27a3f6cb
#
_cell.length_a   1.000
_cell.length_b   1.000
_cell.length_c   1.000
_cell.angle_alpha   90.00
_cell.angle_beta   90.00
_cell.angle_gamma   90.00
#
_symmetry.space_group_name_H-M   'P 1'
#
loop_
_entity.id
_entity.type
_entity.pdbx_description
1 polymer ?
#
loop_
_entity_poly.entity_id
_entity_poly.type
_entity_poly.pdbx_seq_one_letter_code
_entity_poly.pdbx_strand_id
1 'polypeptide(L)'
;MLDTTNELNALKGWIKAQAKALGFADCGFVHPANPIFVKQLDALQTWLAQGKHGDMLFFEDNHDKRANPALLVDRTQSIISVRLDYLVTPPPKRSVPDNERPNSAIIARYARGRDYHKTMRGLLKTLARLIQDKLTTDYPQYANDFVFRPFSDSAPIFERALAEQAGLGWTGKHTLLIHPQAGSFFVLGELFTSLPLAEDKKQIETISSHCGSCRACIHVCPTHAIRRTPTGHYDVDARLCISYLTIELDGKIPVELRPKIGNRIFGCDDCQLICPWNKFARLATIEDFNPRHRLDEVSLLELWAWDAQDFLTKTEGSPIRRTGYDNFMRNVAVALGNAPFSQAIIDKLQQKRPMLSENTQEHIDWATQQQLNKS
;
A
#
# COMPACT_ATOMS: atom_id res chain seq x y z
N MET A 1 -11.80 40.42 5.03
CA MET A 1 -11.66 39.05 5.66
C MET A 1 -12.74 38.06 5.22
N LEU A 2 -14.02 38.41 5.15
CA LEU A 2 -15.08 37.47 4.68
C LEU A 2 -14.94 37.13 3.18
N ASP A 3 -14.44 38.03 2.35
CA ASP A 3 -14.27 37.82 0.91
C ASP A 3 -13.18 36.77 0.61
N THR A 4 -12.02 36.89 1.25
CA THR A 4 -10.90 35.93 1.10
C THR A 4 -11.26 34.49 1.52
N THR A 5 -12.08 34.33 2.57
CA THR A 5 -12.52 33.00 3.00
C THR A 5 -13.46 32.37 1.98
N ASN A 6 -14.35 33.13 1.37
CA ASN A 6 -15.26 32.67 0.33
C ASN A 6 -14.51 32.28 -0.95
N GLU A 7 -13.51 33.10 -1.36
CA GLU A 7 -12.64 32.78 -2.50
C GLU A 7 -11.88 31.46 -2.31
N LEU A 8 -11.24 31.26 -1.15
CA LEU A 8 -10.52 30.03 -0.85
C LEU A 8 -11.44 28.81 -0.76
N ASN A 9 -12.67 28.97 -0.26
CA ASN A 9 -13.68 27.90 -0.27
C ASN A 9 -14.13 27.57 -1.70
N ALA A 10 -14.32 28.56 -2.56
CA ALA A 10 -14.61 28.34 -3.98
C ALA A 10 -13.46 27.62 -4.68
N LEU A 11 -12.20 28.01 -4.42
CA LEU A 11 -11.01 27.34 -4.92
C LEU A 11 -10.93 25.88 -4.45
N LYS A 12 -11.22 25.60 -3.18
CA LYS A 12 -11.30 24.22 -2.66
C LYS A 12 -12.32 23.37 -3.43
N GLY A 13 -13.51 23.91 -3.66
CA GLY A 13 -14.55 23.24 -4.44
C GLY A 13 -14.09 22.93 -5.86
N TRP A 14 -13.42 23.89 -6.51
CA TRP A 14 -12.86 23.71 -7.83
C TRP A 14 -11.74 22.64 -7.84
N ILE A 15 -10.81 22.66 -6.88
CA ILE A 15 -9.75 21.65 -6.74
C ILE A 15 -10.35 20.24 -6.60
N LYS A 16 -11.38 20.07 -5.77
CA LYS A 16 -12.09 18.77 -5.63
C LYS A 16 -12.69 18.31 -6.96
N ALA A 17 -13.27 19.22 -7.73
CA ALA A 17 -13.82 18.90 -9.04
C ALA A 17 -12.73 18.48 -10.05
N GLN A 18 -11.59 19.19 -10.07
CA GLN A 18 -10.45 18.82 -10.94
C GLN A 18 -9.82 17.49 -10.51
N ALA A 19 -9.64 17.25 -9.22
CA ALA A 19 -9.16 15.97 -8.72
C ALA A 19 -10.05 14.81 -9.19
N LYS A 20 -11.37 14.97 -9.10
CA LYS A 20 -12.34 13.99 -9.62
C LYS A 20 -12.23 13.80 -11.13
N ALA A 21 -12.08 14.86 -11.90
CA ALA A 21 -11.92 14.82 -13.35
C ALA A 21 -10.63 14.09 -13.77
N LEU A 22 -9.57 14.15 -12.96
CA LEU A 22 -8.31 13.42 -13.16
C LEU A 22 -8.40 11.94 -12.74
N GLY A 23 -9.52 11.49 -12.19
CA GLY A 23 -9.72 10.10 -11.80
C GLY A 23 -9.51 9.82 -10.31
N PHE A 24 -9.15 10.82 -9.49
CA PHE A 24 -9.14 10.63 -8.04
C PHE A 24 -10.55 10.36 -7.53
N ALA A 25 -10.67 9.36 -6.68
CA ALA A 25 -11.96 8.95 -6.14
C ALA A 25 -12.47 9.91 -5.05
N ASP A 26 -11.55 10.59 -4.35
CA ASP A 26 -11.85 11.57 -3.31
C ASP A 26 -10.66 12.50 -3.05
N CYS A 27 -10.95 13.66 -2.42
CA CYS A 27 -9.96 14.70 -2.12
C CYS A 27 -10.39 15.50 -0.89
N GLY A 28 -9.47 15.70 0.06
CA GLY A 28 -9.69 16.49 1.26
C GLY A 28 -8.45 17.28 1.67
N PHE A 29 -8.61 18.20 2.64
CA PHE A 29 -7.60 19.18 3.03
C PHE A 29 -7.24 19.05 4.50
N VAL A 30 -5.94 19.13 4.82
CA VAL A 30 -5.40 19.02 6.18
C VAL A 30 -4.41 20.15 6.43
N HIS A 31 -4.43 20.69 7.65
CA HIS A 31 -3.42 21.67 8.08
C HIS A 31 -2.14 20.92 8.53
N PRO A 32 -0.93 21.38 8.13
CA PRO A 32 0.33 20.69 8.47
C PRO A 32 0.66 20.68 9.96
N ALA A 33 0.09 21.58 10.77
CA ALA A 33 0.25 21.61 12.23
C ALA A 33 -0.85 20.82 12.98
N ASN A 34 -1.54 19.88 12.31
CA ASN A 34 -2.55 19.06 12.97
C ASN A 34 -1.93 18.20 14.07
N PRO A 35 -2.47 18.20 15.32
CA PRO A 35 -1.88 17.50 16.46
C PRO A 35 -1.88 15.98 16.32
N ILE A 36 -2.58 15.43 15.35
CA ILE A 36 -2.57 14.00 15.07
C ILE A 36 -1.17 13.47 14.75
N PHE A 37 -0.29 14.29 14.13
CA PHE A 37 1.03 13.84 13.72
C PHE A 37 1.93 13.52 14.91
N VAL A 38 1.87 14.32 15.98
CA VAL A 38 2.60 14.05 17.22
C VAL A 38 2.11 12.74 17.85
N LYS A 39 0.78 12.55 17.93
CA LYS A 39 0.18 11.31 18.43
C LYS A 39 0.57 10.08 17.59
N GLN A 40 0.67 10.22 16.28
CA GLN A 40 1.12 9.12 15.41
C GLN A 40 2.61 8.84 15.59
N LEU A 41 3.41 9.86 15.87
CA LEU A 41 4.83 9.67 16.16
C LEU A 41 5.04 8.86 17.45
N ASP A 42 4.29 9.14 18.52
CA ASP A 42 4.35 8.37 19.79
C ASP A 42 4.00 6.88 19.53
N ALA A 43 2.98 6.64 18.72
CA ALA A 43 2.60 5.28 18.32
C ALA A 43 3.69 4.59 17.50
N LEU A 44 4.32 5.30 16.55
CA LEU A 44 5.44 4.81 15.77
C LEU A 44 6.64 4.46 16.66
N GLN A 45 7.04 5.34 17.58
CA GLN A 45 8.15 5.11 18.48
C GLN A 45 7.91 3.87 19.36
N THR A 46 6.68 3.69 19.86
CA THR A 46 6.30 2.48 20.61
C THR A 46 6.43 1.22 19.76
N TRP A 47 6.04 1.27 18.50
CA TRP A 47 6.12 0.17 17.54
C TRP A 47 7.58 -0.17 17.19
N LEU A 48 8.43 0.85 16.99
CA LEU A 48 9.87 0.73 16.76
C LEU A 48 10.59 0.11 17.98
N ALA A 49 10.28 0.59 19.20
CA ALA A 49 10.87 0.06 20.43
C ALA A 49 10.57 -1.43 20.64
N GLN A 50 9.50 -1.96 20.03
CA GLN A 50 9.17 -3.39 20.04
C GLN A 50 9.82 -4.17 18.88
N GLY A 51 10.62 -3.53 18.03
CA GLY A 51 11.26 -4.12 16.86
C GLY A 51 10.28 -4.62 15.81
N LYS A 52 9.02 -4.16 15.82
CA LYS A 52 7.96 -4.66 14.93
C LYS A 52 8.14 -4.24 13.47
N HIS A 53 9.01 -3.28 13.19
CA HIS A 53 9.32 -2.80 11.84
C HIS A 53 10.21 -3.76 11.02
N GLY A 54 10.88 -4.73 11.70
CA GLY A 54 11.81 -5.63 11.01
C GLY A 54 12.95 -4.83 10.34
N ASP A 55 13.23 -5.08 9.07
CA ASP A 55 14.32 -4.44 8.31
C ASP A 55 13.93 -3.08 7.70
N MET A 56 12.74 -2.56 7.99
CA MET A 56 12.27 -1.27 7.47
C MET A 56 12.89 -0.09 8.27
N LEU A 57 14.21 0.02 8.27
CA LEU A 57 14.99 1.00 9.05
C LEU A 57 14.66 2.46 8.71
N PHE A 58 14.09 2.73 7.53
CA PHE A 58 13.63 4.07 7.14
C PHE A 58 12.54 4.65 8.06
N PHE A 59 11.93 3.84 8.91
CA PHE A 59 11.02 4.34 9.94
C PHE A 59 11.74 4.93 11.17
N GLU A 60 13.01 4.61 11.38
CA GLU A 60 13.82 5.12 12.48
C GLU A 60 14.28 6.57 12.25
N ASP A 61 14.18 7.05 11.01
CA ASP A 61 14.65 8.36 10.60
C ASP A 61 13.52 9.39 10.44
N ASN A 62 13.91 10.68 10.41
CA ASN A 62 13.07 11.82 10.07
C ASN A 62 11.82 11.97 10.96
N HIS A 63 11.93 11.68 12.25
CA HIS A 63 10.84 11.81 13.21
C HIS A 63 10.32 13.25 13.32
N ASP A 64 11.20 14.24 13.23
CA ASP A 64 10.86 15.66 13.17
C ASP A 64 9.93 16.00 12.02
N LYS A 65 10.23 15.49 10.80
CA LYS A 65 9.41 15.70 9.60
C LYS A 65 8.10 14.95 9.66
N ARG A 66 8.07 13.79 10.33
CA ARG A 66 6.83 13.04 10.56
C ARG A 66 5.90 13.77 11.52
N ALA A 67 6.47 14.37 12.59
CA ALA A 67 5.70 15.16 13.55
C ALA A 67 5.26 16.52 12.99
N ASN A 68 6.08 17.10 12.10
CA ASN A 68 5.80 18.37 11.45
C ASN A 68 6.03 18.27 9.92
N PRO A 69 5.02 17.85 9.16
CA PRO A 69 5.13 17.68 7.71
C PRO A 69 5.56 18.97 6.96
N ALA A 70 5.33 20.16 7.52
CA ALA A 70 5.78 21.41 6.90
C ALA A 70 7.32 21.50 6.73
N LEU A 71 8.08 20.70 7.50
CA LEU A 71 9.55 20.63 7.35
C LEU A 71 10.00 19.91 6.06
N LEU A 72 9.10 19.22 5.36
CA LEU A 72 9.41 18.54 4.09
C LEU A 72 9.39 19.47 2.89
N VAL A 73 8.57 20.51 2.95
CA VAL A 73 8.39 21.48 1.88
C VAL A 73 8.23 22.86 2.51
N ASP A 74 9.16 23.71 2.20
CA ASP A 74 9.13 25.10 2.69
C ASP A 74 7.82 25.80 2.32
N ARG A 75 7.32 26.65 3.22
CA ARG A 75 6.09 27.43 3.06
C ARG A 75 4.80 26.61 2.95
N THR A 76 4.80 25.33 3.33
CA THR A 76 3.58 24.51 3.34
C THR A 76 2.55 25.10 4.31
N GLN A 77 1.37 25.47 3.79
CA GLN A 77 0.24 25.97 4.56
C GLN A 77 -0.96 24.99 4.54
N SER A 78 -1.06 24.14 3.52
CA SER A 78 -2.05 23.08 3.48
C SER A 78 -1.53 21.84 2.75
N ILE A 79 -2.14 20.70 3.06
CA ILE A 79 -1.88 19.41 2.44
C ILE A 79 -3.20 18.91 1.83
N ILE A 80 -3.17 18.63 0.53
CA ILE A 80 -4.30 18.04 -0.18
C ILE A 80 -4.06 16.53 -0.19
N SER A 81 -4.88 15.75 0.52
CA SER A 81 -4.83 14.29 0.49
C SER A 81 -5.86 13.77 -0.50
N VAL A 82 -5.47 12.78 -1.29
CA VAL A 82 -6.30 12.17 -2.33
C VAL A 82 -6.30 10.66 -2.21
N ARG A 83 -7.36 10.05 -2.76
CA ARG A 83 -7.55 8.62 -2.84
C ARG A 83 -7.72 8.19 -4.30
N LEU A 84 -7.06 7.08 -4.68
CA LEU A 84 -7.15 6.49 -6.02
C LEU A 84 -7.45 4.99 -5.91
N ASP A 85 -8.63 4.58 -6.39
CA ASP A 85 -9.07 3.18 -6.35
C ASP A 85 -8.28 2.35 -7.38
N TYR A 86 -7.85 1.11 -7.01
CA TYR A 86 -6.99 0.29 -7.86
C TYR A 86 -7.57 -1.07 -8.28
N LEU A 87 -8.76 -1.44 -7.84
CA LEU A 87 -9.38 -2.68 -8.27
C LEU A 87 -9.83 -2.61 -9.73
N VAL A 88 -9.46 -3.59 -10.53
CA VAL A 88 -9.92 -3.72 -11.93
C VAL A 88 -11.06 -4.73 -12.08
N THR A 89 -11.21 -5.63 -11.11
CA THR A 89 -12.33 -6.58 -11.02
C THR A 89 -12.90 -6.55 -9.60
N PRO A 90 -14.21 -6.78 -9.43
CA PRO A 90 -14.80 -6.88 -8.10
C PRO A 90 -14.05 -7.90 -7.23
N PRO A 91 -13.84 -7.62 -5.94
CA PRO A 91 -13.23 -8.60 -5.05
C PRO A 91 -14.15 -9.83 -4.96
N PRO A 92 -13.57 -11.05 -4.85
CA PRO A 92 -14.36 -12.25 -4.65
C PRO A 92 -15.17 -12.13 -3.35
N LYS A 93 -16.37 -12.70 -3.32
CA LYS A 93 -17.24 -12.67 -2.15
C LYS A 93 -16.58 -13.44 -0.99
N ARG A 94 -15.90 -12.73 -0.09
CA ARG A 94 -15.34 -13.23 1.19
C ARG A 94 -14.57 -14.56 1.07
N SER A 95 -13.80 -14.76 0.01
CA SER A 95 -12.93 -15.92 -0.13
C SER A 95 -11.46 -15.52 -0.05
N VAL A 96 -10.68 -16.34 0.64
CA VAL A 96 -9.22 -16.26 0.57
C VAL A 96 -8.79 -17.12 -0.61
N PRO A 97 -8.06 -16.58 -1.61
CA PRO A 97 -7.83 -17.27 -2.90
C PRO A 97 -7.00 -18.56 -2.84
N ASP A 98 -6.34 -18.85 -1.70
CA ASP A 98 -5.31 -19.88 -1.59
C ASP A 98 -5.75 -21.28 -1.96
N ASN A 99 -6.98 -21.65 -1.60
CA ASN A 99 -7.44 -23.03 -1.75
C ASN A 99 -8.03 -23.32 -3.14
N GLU A 100 -8.37 -22.29 -3.92
CA GLU A 100 -9.04 -22.46 -5.20
C GLU A 100 -8.08 -22.65 -6.37
N ARG A 101 -6.83 -22.15 -6.25
CA ARG A 101 -5.81 -22.23 -7.32
C ARG A 101 -4.40 -22.46 -6.74
N PRO A 102 -4.11 -23.64 -6.20
CA PRO A 102 -2.87 -23.90 -5.47
C PRO A 102 -1.59 -23.82 -6.31
N ASN A 103 -1.71 -23.90 -7.63
CA ASN A 103 -0.58 -23.79 -8.57
C ASN A 103 -0.44 -22.37 -9.19
N SER A 104 -1.34 -21.46 -8.86
CA SER A 104 -1.27 -20.07 -9.34
C SER A 104 -0.59 -19.20 -8.31
N ALA A 105 0.22 -18.24 -8.77
CA ALA A 105 0.84 -17.25 -7.91
C ALA A 105 -0.18 -16.21 -7.42
N ILE A 106 -0.11 -15.84 -6.15
CA ILE A 106 -0.86 -14.72 -5.61
C ILE A 106 0.05 -13.49 -5.53
N ILE A 107 -0.33 -12.45 -6.24
CA ILE A 107 0.28 -11.12 -6.22
C ILE A 107 -0.78 -10.15 -5.72
N ALA A 108 -0.43 -9.31 -4.75
CA ALA A 108 -1.33 -8.28 -4.24
C ALA A 108 -1.86 -7.40 -5.39
N ARG A 109 -3.14 -7.08 -5.35
CA ARG A 109 -3.85 -6.48 -6.48
C ARG A 109 -3.26 -5.15 -6.93
N TYR A 110 -2.80 -4.33 -5.99
CA TYR A 110 -2.18 -3.04 -6.30
C TYR A 110 -0.90 -3.15 -7.13
N ALA A 111 -0.24 -4.33 -7.11
CA ALA A 111 1.06 -4.55 -7.74
C ALA A 111 0.98 -5.24 -9.12
N ARG A 112 -0.22 -5.62 -9.58
CA ARG A 112 -0.40 -6.34 -10.85
C ARG A 112 -0.25 -5.45 -12.08
N GLY A 113 -0.50 -4.14 -11.93
CA GLY A 113 -0.42 -3.13 -12.98
C GLY A 113 0.91 -2.37 -12.98
N ARG A 114 0.84 -1.11 -13.37
CA ARG A 114 1.95 -0.16 -13.29
C ARG A 114 2.22 0.25 -11.85
N ASP A 115 3.41 0.80 -11.63
CA ASP A 115 3.84 1.35 -10.35
C ASP A 115 2.96 2.56 -9.97
N TYR A 116 2.06 2.34 -9.00
CA TYR A 116 1.13 3.36 -8.53
C TYR A 116 1.79 4.62 -8.00
N HIS A 117 3.01 4.55 -7.49
CA HIS A 117 3.76 5.72 -7.05
C HIS A 117 3.99 6.70 -8.21
N LYS A 118 4.29 6.20 -9.41
CA LYS A 118 4.50 7.01 -10.61
C LYS A 118 3.18 7.57 -11.11
N THR A 119 2.14 6.75 -11.17
CA THR A 119 0.78 7.13 -11.58
C THR A 119 0.24 8.23 -10.66
N MET A 120 0.26 8.00 -9.35
CA MET A 120 -0.20 8.96 -8.34
C MET A 120 0.54 10.29 -8.43
N ARG A 121 1.89 10.27 -8.43
CA ARG A 121 2.68 11.49 -8.53
C ARG A 121 2.49 12.21 -9.87
N GLY A 122 2.26 11.48 -10.95
CA GLY A 122 1.92 12.06 -12.25
C GLY A 122 0.61 12.83 -12.21
N LEU A 123 -0.43 12.23 -11.70
CA LEU A 123 -1.75 12.84 -11.54
C LEU A 123 -1.72 14.04 -10.59
N LEU A 124 -1.02 13.94 -9.45
CA LEU A 124 -0.84 15.05 -8.51
C LEU A 124 -0.08 16.22 -9.12
N LYS A 125 0.94 15.97 -9.96
CA LYS A 125 1.62 17.04 -10.71
C LYS A 125 0.70 17.71 -11.72
N THR A 126 -0.17 16.94 -12.38
CA THR A 126 -1.18 17.51 -13.29
C THR A 126 -2.17 18.37 -12.53
N LEU A 127 -2.68 17.88 -11.38
CA LEU A 127 -3.55 18.68 -10.52
C LEU A 127 -2.88 20.01 -10.08
N ALA A 128 -1.62 19.94 -9.66
CA ALA A 128 -0.86 21.12 -9.24
C ALA A 128 -0.70 22.15 -10.38
N ARG A 129 -0.48 21.71 -11.62
CA ARG A 129 -0.43 22.59 -12.79
C ARG A 129 -1.78 23.26 -13.06
N LEU A 130 -2.87 22.50 -13.00
CA LEU A 130 -4.22 23.07 -13.13
C LEU A 130 -4.50 24.10 -12.04
N ILE A 131 -4.05 23.85 -10.79
CA ILE A 131 -4.14 24.84 -9.71
C ILE A 131 -3.32 26.09 -10.05
N GLN A 132 -2.08 25.95 -10.51
CA GLN A 132 -1.24 27.09 -10.90
C GLN A 132 -1.90 27.93 -12.00
N ASP A 133 -2.46 27.30 -13.03
CA ASP A 133 -3.16 28.00 -14.13
C ASP A 133 -4.38 28.77 -13.61
N LYS A 134 -5.16 28.13 -12.74
CA LYS A 134 -6.33 28.75 -12.08
C LYS A 134 -5.93 29.94 -11.21
N LEU A 135 -4.83 29.82 -10.45
CA LEU A 135 -4.31 30.91 -9.63
C LEU A 135 -3.87 32.08 -10.48
N THR A 136 -3.17 31.81 -11.57
CA THR A 136 -2.69 32.87 -12.49
C THR A 136 -3.85 33.69 -13.09
N THR A 137 -4.96 33.02 -13.37
CA THR A 137 -6.13 33.65 -13.99
C THR A 137 -7.03 34.36 -12.98
N ASP A 138 -7.39 33.66 -11.89
CA ASP A 138 -8.48 34.07 -11.01
C ASP A 138 -8.01 34.54 -9.62
N TYR A 139 -6.78 34.16 -9.20
CA TYR A 139 -6.25 34.45 -7.87
C TYR A 139 -4.78 34.90 -7.93
N PRO A 140 -4.43 35.95 -8.69
CA PRO A 140 -3.04 36.34 -8.97
C PRO A 140 -2.23 36.62 -7.70
N GLN A 141 -2.89 37.03 -6.60
CA GLN A 141 -2.26 37.23 -5.28
C GLN A 141 -1.58 35.97 -4.71
N TYR A 142 -1.97 34.77 -5.15
CA TYR A 142 -1.37 33.48 -4.73
C TYR A 142 -0.46 32.87 -5.80
N ALA A 143 -0.53 33.30 -7.06
CA ALA A 143 0.09 32.66 -8.20
C ALA A 143 1.62 32.67 -8.15
N ASN A 144 2.22 33.83 -7.80
CA ASN A 144 3.68 34.00 -7.80
C ASN A 144 4.39 33.24 -6.67
N ASP A 145 3.66 32.96 -5.60
CA ASP A 145 4.17 32.35 -4.38
C ASP A 145 3.73 30.89 -4.22
N PHE A 146 3.09 30.33 -5.24
CA PHE A 146 2.60 28.96 -5.21
C PHE A 146 3.73 27.95 -5.28
N VAL A 147 3.96 27.27 -4.17
CA VAL A 147 4.89 26.14 -4.06
C VAL A 147 4.08 24.86 -3.88
N PHE A 148 4.50 23.77 -4.53
CA PHE A 148 3.86 22.47 -4.37
C PHE A 148 4.85 21.34 -4.46
N ARG A 149 4.55 20.22 -3.79
CA ARG A 149 5.28 18.96 -3.94
C ARG A 149 4.35 17.77 -3.74
N PRO A 150 4.30 16.83 -4.71
CA PRO A 150 3.52 15.60 -4.60
C PRO A 150 4.30 14.50 -3.90
N PHE A 151 3.62 13.73 -3.06
CA PHE A 151 4.12 12.54 -2.39
C PHE A 151 3.17 11.36 -2.61
N SER A 152 3.69 10.16 -2.52
CA SER A 152 2.96 8.90 -2.42
C SER A 152 3.93 7.83 -1.91
N ASP A 153 3.71 7.31 -0.73
CA ASP A 153 4.39 6.18 -0.07
C ASP A 153 5.93 6.27 0.10
N SER A 154 6.55 7.33 -0.35
CA SER A 154 8.04 7.43 -0.38
C SER A 154 8.62 8.56 0.49
N ALA A 155 7.79 9.23 1.28
CA ALA A 155 8.20 10.33 2.14
C ALA A 155 7.98 10.00 3.63
N PRO A 156 8.72 10.63 4.55
CA PRO A 156 8.51 10.47 5.98
C PRO A 156 7.27 11.24 6.44
N ILE A 157 6.09 10.81 6.01
CA ILE A 157 4.78 11.36 6.35
C ILE A 157 3.84 10.25 6.82
N PHE A 158 2.83 10.61 7.58
CA PHE A 158 1.77 9.71 8.02
C PHE A 158 0.58 9.79 7.05
N GLU A 159 0.71 9.29 5.81
CA GLU A 159 -0.31 9.38 4.75
C GLU A 159 -1.68 8.92 5.23
N ARG A 160 -1.75 7.80 5.93
CA ARG A 160 -3.01 7.28 6.47
C ARG A 160 -3.66 8.25 7.45
N ALA A 161 -2.87 8.88 8.34
CA ALA A 161 -3.38 9.86 9.29
C ALA A 161 -3.82 11.15 8.58
N LEU A 162 -3.06 11.59 7.55
CA LEU A 162 -3.46 12.69 6.68
C LEU A 162 -4.80 12.41 6.01
N ALA A 163 -4.94 11.26 5.37
CA ALA A 163 -6.17 10.86 4.70
C ALA A 163 -7.36 10.75 5.67
N GLU A 164 -7.13 10.25 6.90
CA GLU A 164 -8.16 10.21 7.95
C GLU A 164 -8.57 11.62 8.38
N GLN A 165 -7.62 12.53 8.59
CA GLN A 165 -7.91 13.94 8.90
C GLN A 165 -8.60 14.66 7.73
N ALA A 166 -8.25 14.33 6.50
CA ALA A 166 -8.88 14.84 5.28
C ALA A 166 -10.32 14.31 5.06
N GLY A 167 -10.82 13.40 5.90
CA GLY A 167 -12.16 12.83 5.77
C GLY A 167 -12.29 11.70 4.77
N LEU A 168 -11.17 11.12 4.30
CA LEU A 168 -11.18 10.06 3.29
C LEU A 168 -11.49 8.66 3.84
N GLY A 169 -11.67 8.52 5.16
CA GLY A 169 -12.02 7.28 5.80
C GLY A 169 -11.55 7.19 7.26
N TRP A 170 -11.51 5.98 7.80
CA TRP A 170 -10.98 5.68 9.14
C TRP A 170 -10.02 4.51 9.10
N THR A 171 -9.11 4.45 10.05
CA THR A 171 -8.18 3.33 10.21
C THR A 171 -8.87 2.09 10.76
N GLY A 172 -8.91 1.02 9.98
CA GLY A 172 -9.45 -0.28 10.40
C GLY A 172 -8.52 -1.07 11.33
N LYS A 173 -9.01 -2.20 11.90
CA LYS A 173 -8.19 -3.10 12.73
C LYS A 173 -7.01 -3.72 11.98
N HIS A 174 -7.10 -3.86 10.67
CA HIS A 174 -5.98 -4.28 9.80
C HIS A 174 -5.01 -3.13 9.46
N THR A 175 -5.16 -1.99 10.10
CA THR A 175 -4.34 -0.76 9.97
C THR A 175 -4.39 -0.04 8.63
N LEU A 176 -5.18 -0.49 7.67
CA LEU A 176 -5.44 0.23 6.43
C LEU A 176 -6.61 1.21 6.60
N LEU A 177 -6.64 2.25 5.77
CA LEU A 177 -7.77 3.17 5.72
C LEU A 177 -8.96 2.47 5.06
N ILE A 178 -10.17 2.69 5.62
CA ILE A 178 -11.44 2.18 5.10
C ILE A 178 -12.35 3.36 4.81
N HIS A 179 -12.88 3.45 3.59
CA HIS A 179 -13.91 4.41 3.23
C HIS A 179 -15.29 3.74 3.28
N PRO A 180 -16.33 4.39 3.84
CA PRO A 180 -17.64 3.77 4.06
C PRO A 180 -18.34 3.30 2.77
N GLN A 181 -18.03 3.92 1.63
CA GLN A 181 -18.66 3.65 0.34
C GLN A 181 -17.70 3.12 -0.73
N ALA A 182 -16.44 2.79 -0.36
CA ALA A 182 -15.43 2.31 -1.29
C ALA A 182 -14.49 1.23 -0.72
N GLY A 183 -14.70 0.79 0.52
CA GLY A 183 -13.84 -0.22 1.15
C GLY A 183 -12.42 0.29 1.39
N SER A 184 -11.41 -0.54 1.13
CA SER A 184 -10.00 -0.22 1.39
C SER A 184 -9.04 -0.51 0.21
N PHE A 185 -9.57 -0.85 -0.97
CA PHE A 185 -8.75 -1.15 -2.15
C PHE A 185 -8.38 0.12 -2.93
N PHE A 186 -7.63 1.01 -2.28
CA PHE A 186 -7.14 2.25 -2.87
C PHE A 186 -5.74 2.60 -2.34
N VAL A 187 -5.04 3.44 -3.08
CA VAL A 187 -3.77 4.05 -2.70
C VAL A 187 -3.99 5.52 -2.35
N LEU A 188 -3.08 6.06 -1.54
CA LEU A 188 -3.11 7.44 -1.06
C LEU A 188 -2.02 8.27 -1.73
N GLY A 189 -2.22 9.57 -1.75
CA GLY A 189 -1.23 10.53 -2.19
C GLY A 189 -1.50 11.91 -1.64
N GLU A 190 -0.46 12.71 -1.50
CA GLU A 190 -0.52 14.03 -0.91
C GLU A 190 0.13 15.06 -1.82
N LEU A 191 -0.52 16.22 -1.92
CA LEU A 191 0.04 17.42 -2.53
C LEU A 191 0.22 18.48 -1.45
N PHE A 192 1.46 18.74 -1.08
CA PHE A 192 1.81 19.82 -0.16
C PHE A 192 1.79 21.13 -0.92
N THR A 193 1.17 22.16 -0.35
CA THR A 193 1.01 23.46 -1.01
C THR A 193 1.21 24.63 -0.07
N SER A 194 1.66 25.76 -0.65
CA SER A 194 1.73 27.05 0.04
C SER A 194 0.39 27.78 0.11
N LEU A 195 -0.71 27.20 -0.40
CA LEU A 195 -2.03 27.81 -0.34
C LEU A 195 -2.61 27.72 1.08
N PRO A 196 -3.20 28.80 1.62
CA PRO A 196 -3.79 28.81 2.95
C PRO A 196 -5.23 28.22 2.93
N LEU A 197 -5.36 26.98 2.46
CA LEU A 197 -6.64 26.29 2.38
C LEU A 197 -7.02 25.74 3.75
N ALA A 198 -8.16 26.13 4.28
CA ALA A 198 -8.65 25.64 5.55
C ALA A 198 -8.89 24.12 5.52
N GLU A 199 -8.66 23.45 6.64
CA GLU A 199 -9.02 22.05 6.81
C GLU A 199 -10.49 21.81 6.45
N ASP A 200 -10.79 20.65 5.92
CA ASP A 200 -12.16 20.20 5.84
C ASP A 200 -12.66 19.92 7.26
N LYS A 201 -13.73 20.60 7.67
CA LYS A 201 -14.34 20.34 8.98
C LYS A 201 -14.73 18.87 9.02
N LYS A 202 -14.16 18.16 9.98
CA LYS A 202 -14.44 16.75 10.16
C LYS A 202 -15.94 16.47 10.26
N GLN A 203 -16.48 15.72 9.34
CA GLN A 203 -17.62 14.84 9.63
C GLN A 203 -17.18 13.63 10.49
N ILE A 204 -15.95 13.64 11.00
CA ILE A 204 -15.20 12.48 11.54
C ILE A 204 -15.51 12.25 13.02
N GLU A 205 -16.19 13.11 13.75
CA GLU A 205 -16.62 12.79 15.11
C GLU A 205 -17.52 11.54 15.18
N THR A 206 -18.07 11.13 14.04
CA THR A 206 -18.91 9.95 13.89
C THR A 206 -18.21 8.72 13.32
N ILE A 207 -16.96 8.81 12.86
CA ILE A 207 -16.27 7.69 12.21
C ILE A 207 -15.28 6.96 13.16
N SER A 208 -15.52 7.00 14.47
CA SER A 208 -14.77 6.16 15.39
C SER A 208 -15.04 4.69 15.09
N SER A 209 -14.01 4.00 14.54
CA SER A 209 -13.93 2.55 14.46
C SER A 209 -15.24 1.79 14.16
N HIS A 210 -15.77 1.94 12.93
CA HIS A 210 -16.90 1.10 12.47
C HIS A 210 -16.56 -0.41 12.36
N CYS A 211 -15.38 -0.81 12.80
CA CYS A 211 -15.05 -2.23 12.96
C CYS A 211 -15.79 -2.90 14.11
N GLY A 212 -16.26 -2.16 15.11
CA GLY A 212 -17.03 -2.69 16.24
C GLY A 212 -16.45 -3.99 16.83
N SER A 213 -17.27 -5.03 16.98
CA SER A 213 -16.87 -6.37 17.44
C SER A 213 -16.23 -7.23 16.33
N CYS A 214 -16.24 -6.81 15.05
CA CYS A 214 -15.69 -7.58 13.94
C CYS A 214 -14.21 -7.90 14.14
N ARG A 215 -13.82 -9.17 13.91
CA ARG A 215 -12.43 -9.68 14.00
C ARG A 215 -12.00 -10.44 12.74
N ALA A 216 -12.73 -10.32 11.63
CA ALA A 216 -12.50 -11.11 10.42
C ALA A 216 -11.05 -11.01 9.91
N CYS A 217 -10.49 -9.79 9.78
CA CYS A 217 -9.11 -9.57 9.34
C CYS A 217 -8.07 -10.16 10.30
N ILE A 218 -8.37 -10.24 11.60
CA ILE A 218 -7.47 -10.82 12.61
C ILE A 218 -7.43 -12.35 12.46
N HIS A 219 -8.60 -12.97 12.29
CA HIS A 219 -8.72 -14.42 12.20
C HIS A 219 -8.20 -14.98 10.86
N VAL A 220 -8.37 -14.25 9.76
CA VAL A 220 -7.91 -14.69 8.43
C VAL A 220 -6.41 -14.59 8.27
N CYS A 221 -5.72 -13.75 9.04
CA CYS A 221 -4.28 -13.56 8.92
C CYS A 221 -3.53 -14.86 9.29
N PRO A 222 -2.87 -15.55 8.33
CA PRO A 222 -2.29 -16.87 8.58
C PRO A 222 -1.16 -16.85 9.62
N THR A 223 -0.51 -15.70 9.75
CA THR A 223 0.65 -15.49 10.63
C THR A 223 0.28 -14.74 11.90
N HIS A 224 -0.99 -14.33 12.06
CA HIS A 224 -1.48 -13.54 13.19
C HIS A 224 -0.68 -12.22 13.41
N ALA A 225 -0.32 -11.56 12.30
CA ALA A 225 0.42 -10.30 12.33
C ALA A 225 -0.37 -9.12 12.94
N ILE A 226 -1.72 -9.14 12.85
CA ILE A 226 -2.59 -8.07 13.37
C ILE A 226 -2.84 -8.31 14.85
N ARG A 227 -2.38 -7.38 15.70
CA ARG A 227 -2.43 -7.53 17.15
C ARG A 227 -3.09 -6.34 17.84
N ARG A 228 -3.71 -6.62 18.99
CA ARG A 228 -4.24 -5.56 19.85
C ARG A 228 -3.12 -5.05 20.75
N THR A 229 -2.93 -3.73 20.79
CA THR A 229 -1.97 -3.07 21.68
C THR A 229 -2.52 -3.02 23.12
N PRO A 230 -1.67 -2.81 24.12
CA PRO A 230 -2.11 -2.59 25.51
C PRO A 230 -3.08 -1.40 25.65
N THR A 231 -2.96 -0.39 24.82
CA THR A 231 -3.85 0.79 24.78
C THR A 231 -5.19 0.52 24.10
N GLY A 232 -5.42 -0.72 23.63
CA GLY A 232 -6.70 -1.12 23.01
C GLY A 232 -6.80 -0.87 21.51
N HIS A 233 -5.83 -0.22 20.89
CA HIS A 233 -5.71 -0.06 19.44
C HIS A 233 -5.21 -1.35 18.79
N TYR A 234 -5.10 -1.35 17.47
CA TYR A 234 -4.52 -2.46 16.71
C TYR A 234 -3.30 -1.98 15.94
N ASP A 235 -2.28 -2.82 15.89
CA ASP A 235 -1.10 -2.64 15.06
C ASP A 235 -0.79 -3.92 14.27
N VAL A 236 0.20 -3.84 13.40
CA VAL A 236 0.73 -4.98 12.65
C VAL A 236 2.18 -5.20 13.06
N ASP A 237 2.49 -6.40 13.50
CA ASP A 237 3.89 -6.84 13.62
C ASP A 237 4.37 -7.17 12.19
N ALA A 238 5.18 -6.29 11.62
CA ALA A 238 5.63 -6.44 10.24
C ALA A 238 6.41 -7.75 10.05
N ARG A 239 7.20 -8.16 11.04
CA ARG A 239 8.00 -9.41 10.99
C ARG A 239 7.14 -10.67 10.74
N LEU A 240 5.85 -10.58 11.03
CA LEU A 240 4.86 -11.64 10.80
C LEU A 240 4.00 -11.38 9.56
N CYS A 241 3.96 -10.15 9.04
CA CYS A 241 3.10 -9.81 7.92
C CYS A 241 3.64 -10.41 6.61
N ILE A 242 2.82 -11.18 5.90
CA ILE A 242 3.23 -11.79 4.62
C ILE A 242 3.63 -10.71 3.59
N SER A 243 3.00 -9.54 3.64
CA SER A 243 3.39 -8.43 2.77
C SER A 243 4.84 -8.01 3.03
N TYR A 244 5.22 -7.82 4.31
CA TYR A 244 6.61 -7.54 4.67
C TYR A 244 7.55 -8.68 4.27
N LEU A 245 7.21 -9.93 4.60
CA LEU A 245 8.05 -11.10 4.32
C LEU A 245 8.35 -11.29 2.82
N THR A 246 7.43 -10.84 1.94
CA THR A 246 7.55 -11.03 0.50
C THR A 246 8.01 -9.77 -0.25
N ILE A 247 8.06 -8.60 0.40
CA ILE A 247 8.42 -7.32 -0.23
C ILE A 247 9.67 -6.72 0.40
N GLU A 248 9.68 -6.55 1.74
CA GLU A 248 10.67 -5.74 2.45
C GLU A 248 11.80 -6.57 3.07
N LEU A 249 11.50 -7.80 3.49
CA LEU A 249 12.50 -8.69 4.11
C LEU A 249 13.64 -8.99 3.13
N ASP A 250 14.84 -8.56 3.48
CA ASP A 250 16.06 -8.96 2.78
C ASP A 250 16.73 -10.09 3.59
N GLY A 251 16.76 -11.30 3.02
CA GLY A 251 17.30 -12.46 3.70
C GLY A 251 16.33 -13.64 3.83
N LYS A 252 16.50 -14.45 4.88
CA LYS A 252 15.77 -15.71 5.03
C LYS A 252 14.40 -15.51 5.66
N ILE A 253 13.38 -16.03 4.99
CA ILE A 253 12.05 -16.16 5.61
C ILE A 253 12.12 -17.22 6.71
N PRO A 254 11.68 -16.95 7.95
CA PRO A 254 11.65 -17.92 9.03
C PRO A 254 10.93 -19.21 8.62
N VAL A 255 11.51 -20.36 8.93
CA VAL A 255 11.01 -21.66 8.46
C VAL A 255 9.57 -21.92 8.88
N GLU A 256 9.20 -21.52 10.10
CA GLU A 256 7.85 -21.68 10.66
C GLU A 256 6.78 -20.78 9.98
N LEU A 257 7.21 -19.75 9.24
CA LEU A 257 6.30 -18.86 8.50
C LEU A 257 6.09 -19.31 7.05
N ARG A 258 7.02 -20.08 6.46
CA ARG A 258 6.97 -20.50 5.05
C ARG A 258 5.68 -21.25 4.68
N PRO A 259 5.20 -22.23 5.48
CA PRO A 259 3.93 -22.89 5.19
C PRO A 259 2.73 -21.94 5.21
N LYS A 260 2.78 -20.89 6.05
CA LYS A 260 1.70 -19.91 6.23
C LYS A 260 1.61 -18.90 5.09
N ILE A 261 2.68 -18.74 4.30
CA ILE A 261 2.71 -17.86 3.12
C ILE A 261 1.82 -18.43 2.01
N GLY A 262 1.71 -19.76 1.92
CA GLY A 262 0.97 -20.38 0.83
C GLY A 262 1.61 -20.08 -0.53
N ASN A 263 0.79 -19.66 -1.48
CA ASN A 263 1.22 -19.29 -2.83
C ASN A 263 1.33 -17.76 -3.05
N ARG A 264 1.44 -16.97 -1.98
CA ARG A 264 1.65 -15.52 -2.03
C ARG A 264 3.12 -15.22 -2.29
N ILE A 265 3.40 -14.60 -3.43
CA ILE A 265 4.77 -14.31 -3.86
C ILE A 265 5.13 -12.83 -3.77
N PHE A 266 4.13 -11.93 -3.70
CA PHE A 266 4.34 -10.49 -3.53
C PHE A 266 3.14 -9.84 -2.87
N GLY A 267 3.29 -9.36 -1.64
CA GLY A 267 2.21 -8.75 -0.87
C GLY A 267 1.16 -9.76 -0.41
N CYS A 268 0.12 -9.25 0.26
CA CYS A 268 -0.97 -10.06 0.80
C CYS A 268 -2.22 -9.18 0.94
N ASP A 269 -3.34 -9.62 0.35
CA ASP A 269 -4.63 -8.93 0.41
C ASP A 269 -5.63 -9.56 1.38
N ASP A 270 -5.27 -10.62 2.13
CA ASP A 270 -6.23 -11.44 2.90
C ASP A 270 -7.08 -10.64 3.87
N CYS A 271 -6.45 -9.73 4.63
CA CYS A 271 -7.15 -8.89 5.59
C CYS A 271 -8.13 -7.91 4.91
N GLN A 272 -7.86 -7.51 3.66
CA GLN A 272 -8.76 -6.69 2.85
C GLN A 272 -9.88 -7.54 2.24
N LEU A 273 -9.55 -8.70 1.67
CA LEU A 273 -10.52 -9.58 1.00
C LEU A 273 -11.65 -10.03 1.94
N ILE A 274 -11.32 -10.33 3.18
CA ILE A 274 -12.32 -10.76 4.18
C ILE A 274 -13.10 -9.58 4.79
N CYS A 275 -12.62 -8.35 4.63
CA CYS A 275 -13.22 -7.19 5.28
C CYS A 275 -14.63 -6.93 4.76
N PRO A 276 -15.67 -6.88 5.63
CA PRO A 276 -17.05 -6.67 5.21
C PRO A 276 -17.28 -5.34 4.47
N TRP A 277 -16.44 -4.33 4.74
CA TRP A 277 -16.54 -3.03 4.08
C TRP A 277 -16.13 -3.08 2.60
N ASN A 278 -15.33 -4.08 2.21
CA ASN A 278 -14.91 -4.24 0.82
C ASN A 278 -16.00 -4.75 -0.13
N LYS A 279 -17.19 -5.06 0.38
CA LYS A 279 -18.40 -5.21 -0.48
C LYS A 279 -18.77 -3.91 -1.22
N PHE A 280 -18.30 -2.76 -0.71
CA PHE A 280 -18.49 -1.45 -1.32
C PHE A 280 -17.28 -0.99 -2.16
N ALA A 281 -16.25 -1.83 -2.30
CA ALA A 281 -15.07 -1.48 -3.06
C ALA A 281 -15.44 -1.06 -4.49
N ARG A 282 -14.77 0.01 -4.95
CA ARG A 282 -14.98 0.57 -6.28
C ARG A 282 -13.90 0.10 -7.24
N LEU A 283 -14.23 0.10 -8.52
CA LEU A 283 -13.28 -0.23 -9.56
C LEU A 283 -12.45 1.00 -9.95
N ALA A 284 -11.22 0.73 -10.35
CA ALA A 284 -10.31 1.73 -10.88
C ALA A 284 -10.87 2.37 -12.15
N THR A 285 -10.66 3.67 -12.28
CA THR A 285 -10.92 4.42 -13.52
C THR A 285 -9.64 4.62 -14.33
N ILE A 286 -8.48 4.27 -13.78
CA ILE A 286 -7.16 4.46 -14.36
C ILE A 286 -6.65 3.13 -14.92
N GLU A 287 -6.33 3.09 -16.22
CA GLU A 287 -5.87 1.90 -16.94
C GLU A 287 -4.52 1.35 -16.42
N ASP A 288 -3.70 2.19 -15.80
CA ASP A 288 -2.41 1.79 -15.22
C ASP A 288 -2.52 0.66 -14.19
N PHE A 289 -3.69 0.46 -13.60
CA PHE A 289 -3.95 -0.66 -12.67
C PHE A 289 -4.31 -1.98 -13.34
N ASN A 290 -4.56 -1.99 -14.67
CA ASN A 290 -4.84 -3.23 -15.39
C ASN A 290 -3.66 -4.20 -15.27
N PRO A 291 -3.93 -5.50 -15.03
CA PRO A 291 -2.89 -6.52 -14.90
C PRO A 291 -1.99 -6.57 -16.14
N ARG A 292 -0.68 -6.61 -15.91
CA ARG A 292 0.34 -6.76 -16.94
C ARG A 292 0.91 -8.19 -16.88
N HIS A 293 1.32 -8.71 -18.03
CA HIS A 293 1.97 -10.01 -18.14
C HIS A 293 1.19 -11.15 -17.45
N ARG A 294 -0.13 -11.04 -17.41
CA ARG A 294 -1.05 -12.00 -16.75
C ARG A 294 -0.75 -12.23 -15.26
N LEU A 295 -0.25 -11.20 -14.55
CA LEU A 295 0.13 -11.29 -13.13
C LEU A 295 -1.06 -11.60 -12.19
N ASP A 296 -2.29 -11.59 -12.69
CA ASP A 296 -3.51 -11.99 -11.98
C ASP A 296 -3.86 -13.48 -12.13
N GLU A 297 -3.23 -14.18 -13.10
CA GLU A 297 -3.53 -15.59 -13.43
C GLU A 297 -2.28 -16.46 -13.60
N VAL A 298 -1.08 -15.88 -13.48
CA VAL A 298 0.19 -16.57 -13.76
C VAL A 298 0.41 -17.75 -12.83
N SER A 299 0.90 -18.87 -13.38
CA SER A 299 1.25 -20.04 -12.58
C SER A 299 2.62 -19.88 -11.89
N LEU A 300 2.81 -20.62 -10.81
CA LEU A 300 4.09 -20.64 -10.08
C LEU A 300 5.25 -21.12 -10.98
N LEU A 301 5.02 -22.14 -11.83
CA LEU A 301 6.07 -22.65 -12.73
C LEU A 301 6.40 -21.69 -13.87
N GLU A 302 5.42 -20.90 -14.37
CA GLU A 302 5.69 -19.83 -15.33
C GLU A 302 6.58 -18.74 -14.72
N LEU A 303 6.33 -18.33 -13.47
CA LEU A 303 7.20 -17.37 -12.79
C LEU A 303 8.55 -17.97 -12.45
N TRP A 304 8.60 -19.26 -12.07
CA TRP A 304 9.85 -19.94 -11.81
C TRP A 304 10.74 -20.05 -13.05
N ALA A 305 10.15 -20.10 -14.23
CA ALA A 305 10.89 -20.13 -15.49
C ALA A 305 11.58 -18.79 -15.83
N TRP A 306 11.17 -17.66 -15.23
CA TRP A 306 11.80 -16.36 -15.51
C TRP A 306 13.28 -16.38 -15.10
N ASP A 307 14.16 -15.90 -15.97
CA ASP A 307 15.52 -15.54 -15.63
C ASP A 307 15.61 -14.08 -15.13
N ALA A 308 16.81 -13.60 -14.84
CA ALA A 308 17.02 -12.23 -14.37
C ALA A 308 16.60 -11.18 -15.40
N GLN A 309 16.81 -11.47 -16.71
CA GLN A 309 16.42 -10.55 -17.79
C GLN A 309 14.91 -10.53 -17.98
N ASP A 310 14.25 -11.67 -17.90
CA ASP A 310 12.78 -11.77 -17.89
C ASP A 310 12.19 -10.96 -16.76
N PHE A 311 12.72 -11.13 -15.53
CA PHE A 311 12.28 -10.38 -14.36
C PHE A 311 12.43 -8.87 -14.61
N LEU A 312 13.57 -8.42 -15.06
CA LEU A 312 13.80 -7.01 -15.36
C LEU A 312 12.84 -6.47 -16.43
N THR A 313 12.60 -7.21 -17.49
CA THR A 313 11.74 -6.79 -18.60
C THR A 313 10.26 -6.77 -18.17
N LYS A 314 9.78 -7.84 -17.52
CA LYS A 314 8.36 -7.99 -17.17
C LYS A 314 7.95 -7.16 -15.95
N THR A 315 8.92 -6.77 -15.10
CA THR A 315 8.66 -5.90 -13.95
C THR A 315 9.02 -4.43 -14.19
N GLU A 316 9.37 -4.05 -15.43
CA GLU A 316 9.62 -2.65 -15.75
C GLU A 316 8.40 -1.78 -15.44
N GLY A 317 8.60 -0.74 -14.60
CA GLY A 317 7.53 0.14 -14.14
C GLY A 317 6.47 -0.55 -13.29
N SER A 318 6.81 -1.66 -12.62
CA SER A 318 5.99 -2.35 -11.63
C SER A 318 6.60 -2.21 -10.23
N PRO A 319 5.78 -2.16 -9.16
CA PRO A 319 6.28 -2.17 -7.78
C PRO A 319 7.05 -3.45 -7.43
N ILE A 320 6.80 -4.56 -8.14
CA ILE A 320 7.46 -5.85 -7.93
C ILE A 320 8.97 -5.73 -8.12
N ARG A 321 9.44 -4.86 -9.02
CA ARG A 321 10.86 -4.69 -9.33
C ARG A 321 11.74 -4.38 -8.11
N ARG A 322 11.17 -3.74 -7.08
CA ARG A 322 11.93 -3.35 -5.88
C ARG A 322 12.41 -4.54 -5.03
N THR A 323 11.76 -5.70 -5.12
CA THR A 323 12.22 -6.90 -4.40
C THR A 323 13.54 -7.47 -4.92
N GLY A 324 13.92 -7.13 -6.16
CA GLY A 324 15.02 -7.79 -6.85
C GLY A 324 14.70 -9.23 -7.28
N TYR A 325 15.49 -9.74 -8.24
CA TYR A 325 15.26 -11.06 -8.82
C TYR A 325 15.40 -12.20 -7.80
N ASP A 326 16.44 -12.13 -6.96
CA ASP A 326 16.75 -13.21 -6.04
C ASP A 326 15.66 -13.38 -4.95
N ASN A 327 15.24 -12.28 -4.29
CA ASN A 327 14.15 -12.32 -3.32
C ASN A 327 12.81 -12.70 -3.97
N PHE A 328 12.58 -12.30 -5.22
CA PHE A 328 11.41 -12.75 -5.95
C PHE A 328 11.44 -14.28 -6.19
N MET A 329 12.57 -14.84 -6.62
CA MET A 329 12.75 -16.30 -6.77
C MET A 329 12.66 -17.03 -5.44
N ARG A 330 13.19 -16.46 -4.34
CA ARG A 330 12.99 -16.96 -2.98
C ARG A 330 11.50 -17.13 -2.65
N ASN A 331 10.68 -16.11 -2.93
CA ASN A 331 9.25 -16.16 -2.66
C ASN A 331 8.53 -17.21 -3.54
N VAL A 332 8.91 -17.31 -4.82
CA VAL A 332 8.36 -18.34 -5.72
C VAL A 332 8.76 -19.75 -5.27
N ALA A 333 10.00 -19.96 -4.79
CA ALA A 333 10.43 -21.24 -4.24
C ALA A 333 9.59 -21.67 -3.03
N VAL A 334 9.33 -20.73 -2.09
CA VAL A 334 8.44 -21.01 -0.94
C VAL A 334 7.04 -21.39 -1.40
N ALA A 335 6.48 -20.67 -2.38
CA ALA A 335 5.16 -20.97 -2.92
C ALA A 335 5.12 -22.36 -3.61
N LEU A 336 6.16 -22.73 -4.37
CA LEU A 336 6.30 -24.07 -4.98
C LEU A 336 6.40 -25.17 -3.92
N GLY A 337 7.10 -24.90 -2.80
CA GLY A 337 7.13 -25.83 -1.65
C GLY A 337 5.75 -26.04 -1.03
N ASN A 338 4.89 -25.01 -1.03
CA ASN A 338 3.51 -25.11 -0.52
C ASN A 338 2.52 -25.73 -1.52
N ALA A 339 2.81 -25.71 -2.82
CA ALA A 339 1.95 -26.29 -3.86
C ALA A 339 1.70 -27.79 -3.67
N PRO A 340 0.65 -28.39 -4.26
CA PRO A 340 0.44 -29.80 -4.29
C PRO A 340 1.68 -30.55 -4.83
N PHE A 341 1.83 -31.82 -4.46
CA PHE A 341 2.94 -32.65 -4.93
C PHE A 341 3.05 -32.66 -6.44
N SER A 342 4.27 -32.47 -6.94
CA SER A 342 4.60 -32.61 -8.35
C SER A 342 6.09 -32.86 -8.55
N GLN A 343 6.41 -34.01 -9.20
CA GLN A 343 7.80 -34.31 -9.56
C GLN A 343 8.41 -33.20 -10.42
N ALA A 344 7.63 -32.63 -11.33
CA ALA A 344 8.08 -31.50 -12.16
C ALA A 344 8.52 -30.28 -11.34
N ILE A 345 7.89 -30.01 -10.17
CA ILE A 345 8.33 -28.95 -9.26
C ILE A 345 9.72 -29.28 -8.71
N ILE A 346 9.93 -30.49 -8.21
CA ILE A 346 11.23 -30.94 -7.67
C ILE A 346 12.33 -30.78 -8.73
N ASP A 347 12.11 -31.30 -9.93
CA ASP A 347 13.07 -31.23 -11.02
C ASP A 347 13.44 -29.79 -11.38
N LYS A 348 12.44 -28.91 -11.47
CA LYS A 348 12.65 -27.50 -11.78
C LYS A 348 13.33 -26.71 -10.66
N LEU A 349 13.04 -27.01 -9.41
CA LEU A 349 13.72 -26.42 -8.26
C LEU A 349 15.19 -26.80 -8.27
N GLN A 350 15.52 -28.09 -8.43
CA GLN A 350 16.91 -28.59 -8.46
C GLN A 350 17.70 -28.07 -9.68
N GLN A 351 17.07 -27.99 -10.84
CA GLN A 351 17.69 -27.47 -12.05
C GLN A 351 18.17 -26.01 -11.88
N LYS A 352 17.36 -25.16 -11.21
CA LYS A 352 17.64 -23.73 -11.06
C LYS A 352 18.50 -23.41 -9.84
N ARG A 353 18.55 -24.30 -8.84
CA ARG A 353 19.26 -24.11 -7.58
C ARG A 353 20.67 -23.53 -7.72
N PRO A 354 21.58 -24.07 -8.56
CA PRO A 354 22.97 -23.57 -8.66
C PRO A 354 23.09 -22.17 -9.25
N MET A 355 22.02 -21.60 -9.80
CA MET A 355 22.02 -20.28 -10.46
C MET A 355 21.60 -19.15 -9.53
N LEU A 356 21.19 -19.44 -8.31
CA LEU A 356 20.60 -18.49 -7.35
C LEU A 356 21.50 -18.35 -6.11
N SER A 357 21.29 -17.30 -5.32
CA SER A 357 22.08 -17.03 -4.12
C SER A 357 21.93 -18.13 -3.06
N GLU A 358 22.87 -18.22 -2.13
CA GLU A 358 22.81 -19.15 -0.98
C GLU A 358 21.51 -18.97 -0.17
N ASN A 359 21.05 -17.72 -0.03
CA ASN A 359 19.79 -17.42 0.62
C ASN A 359 18.62 -18.11 -0.09
N THR A 360 18.53 -17.98 -1.41
CA THR A 360 17.44 -18.60 -2.20
C THR A 360 17.61 -20.12 -2.29
N GLN A 361 18.84 -20.63 -2.36
CA GLN A 361 19.13 -22.08 -2.36
C GLN A 361 18.57 -22.76 -1.09
N GLU A 362 18.71 -22.14 0.06
CA GLU A 362 18.16 -22.69 1.32
C GLU A 362 16.62 -22.79 1.28
N HIS A 363 15.94 -21.84 0.63
CA HIS A 363 14.48 -21.91 0.43
C HIS A 363 14.09 -22.97 -0.60
N ILE A 364 14.92 -23.19 -1.62
CA ILE A 364 14.76 -24.30 -2.58
C ILE A 364 14.89 -25.66 -1.87
N ASP A 365 15.89 -25.82 -1.01
CA ASP A 365 16.10 -27.05 -0.24
C ASP A 365 14.89 -27.34 0.66
N TRP A 366 14.38 -26.31 1.35
CA TRP A 366 13.14 -26.40 2.11
C TRP A 366 11.95 -26.79 1.22
N ALA A 367 11.77 -26.13 0.08
CA ALA A 367 10.67 -26.39 -0.85
C ALA A 367 10.72 -27.82 -1.42
N THR A 368 11.91 -28.30 -1.78
CA THR A 368 12.14 -29.67 -2.24
C THR A 368 11.75 -30.69 -1.16
N GLN A 369 12.17 -30.45 0.09
CA GLN A 369 11.81 -31.35 1.20
C GLN A 369 10.29 -31.31 1.45
N GLN A 370 9.62 -30.16 1.33
CA GLN A 370 8.15 -30.10 1.45
C GLN A 370 7.46 -30.90 0.34
N GLN A 371 7.95 -30.87 -0.88
CA GLN A 371 7.40 -31.67 -1.98
C GLN A 371 7.60 -33.16 -1.74
N LEU A 372 8.81 -33.61 -1.31
CA LEU A 372 9.09 -34.99 -0.98
C LEU A 372 8.21 -35.53 0.16
N ASN A 373 7.88 -34.71 1.15
CA ASN A 373 7.02 -35.12 2.26
C ASN A 373 5.54 -35.29 1.85
N LYS A 374 5.15 -34.86 0.63
CA LYS A 374 3.79 -35.03 0.09
C LYS A 374 3.67 -36.16 -0.94
N SER A 375 4.81 -36.75 -1.34
CA SER A 375 4.90 -37.82 -2.36
C SER A 375 4.31 -39.17 -1.92
#